data_5d5d585bd5f951b0dac65808427f1a96
#
_entry.id   5d5d585bd5f951b0dac65808427f1a96
#
_cell.length_a   1.000
_cell.length_b   1.000
_cell.length_c   1.000
_cell.angle_alpha   90.00
_cell.angle_beta   90.00
_cell.angle_gamma   90.00
#
_symmetry.space_group_name_H-M   'P 1'
#
loop_
_entity.id
_entity.type
_entity.pdbx_description
1 polymer ?
#
loop_
_entity_poly.entity_id
_entity_poly.type
_entity_poly.pdbx_seq_one_letter_code
_entity_poly.pdbx_strand_id
1 'polypeptide(L)'
;MQGPESNIMLCKNALDAFLRKLEYRVTKMSNGDLQHFPLLLKQSGGAVSASLRTEFMRHMNLLRDEIQSRFADMDQYLSRESWVLDPYVSTPKDVEYIGCEDELCDLQADSVSKRYFQEKGFKKFWIAKGHAVAPTLAKHATSRVILPFSTTYLSEAAFSALLTIKTKVRNRLDVHQDFRLAIPTIKPDIASLVKNMQAQGTH
;
A
#
# COMPACT_ATOMS: atom_id res chain seq x y z
N MET A 1 9.05 -1.48 2.21
CA MET A 1 7.70 -1.16 1.71
C MET A 1 6.90 -2.40 1.30
N GLN A 2 7.38 -3.59 1.60
CA GLN A 2 6.70 -4.85 1.30
C GLN A 2 6.09 -5.43 2.58
N GLY A 3 4.89 -5.98 2.48
CA GLY A 3 4.23 -6.66 3.59
C GLY A 3 2.70 -6.68 3.45
N PRO A 4 2.02 -7.56 4.22
CA PRO A 4 0.57 -7.73 4.14
C PRO A 4 -0.22 -6.48 4.58
N GLU A 5 0.40 -5.61 5.37
CA GLU A 5 -0.21 -4.36 5.82
C GLU A 5 0.02 -3.18 4.86
N SER A 6 0.80 -3.36 3.79
CA SER A 6 1.10 -2.32 2.82
C SER A 6 -0.17 -1.89 2.07
N ASN A 7 -0.32 -0.58 1.90
CA ASN A 7 -1.35 0.03 1.07
C ASN A 7 -0.78 1.23 0.32
N ILE A 8 -1.53 1.75 -0.64
CA ILE A 8 -1.08 2.83 -1.51
C ILE A 8 -0.66 4.09 -0.74
N MET A 9 -1.34 4.41 0.38
CA MET A 9 -1.01 5.57 1.21
C MET A 9 0.32 5.40 1.95
N LEU A 10 0.56 4.21 2.52
CA LEU A 10 1.86 3.91 3.17
C LEU A 10 3.00 3.95 2.16
N CYS A 11 2.76 3.46 0.94
CA CYS A 11 3.75 3.54 -0.13
C CYS A 11 4.06 4.99 -0.50
N LYS A 12 3.03 5.83 -0.63
CA LYS A 12 3.21 7.27 -0.90
C LYS A 12 4.00 7.95 0.21
N ASN A 13 3.63 7.75 1.47
CA ASN A 13 4.34 8.33 2.61
C ASN A 13 5.83 7.94 2.63
N ALA A 14 6.12 6.67 2.32
CA ALA A 14 7.50 6.20 2.24
C ALA A 14 8.26 6.81 1.05
N LEU A 15 7.58 6.99 -0.08
CA LEU A 15 8.13 7.66 -1.27
C LEU A 15 8.45 9.13 -0.98
N ASP A 16 7.52 9.87 -0.37
CA ASP A 16 7.72 11.25 0.01
C ASP A 16 8.88 11.41 1.00
N ALA A 17 8.93 10.53 2.00
CA ALA A 17 10.03 10.51 2.94
C ALA A 17 11.39 10.24 2.26
N PHE A 18 11.40 9.36 1.26
CA PHE A 18 12.59 9.08 0.47
C PHE A 18 13.03 10.29 -0.35
N LEU A 19 12.09 10.93 -1.07
CA LEU A 19 12.38 12.12 -1.89
C LEU A 19 12.93 13.27 -1.05
N ARG A 20 12.32 13.55 0.11
CA ARG A 20 12.82 14.56 1.07
C ARG A 20 14.25 14.24 1.57
N LYS A 21 14.51 12.96 1.87
CA LYS A 21 15.86 12.52 2.26
C LYS A 21 16.87 12.68 1.13
N LEU A 22 16.43 12.43 -0.10
CA LEU A 22 17.29 12.59 -1.29
C LEU A 22 17.67 14.05 -1.51
N GLU A 23 16.70 14.97 -1.44
CA GLU A 23 16.94 16.42 -1.51
C GLU A 23 17.89 16.90 -0.41
N TYR A 24 17.67 16.45 0.82
CA TYR A 24 18.56 16.77 1.92
C TYR A 24 19.99 16.27 1.68
N ARG A 25 20.15 15.07 1.13
CA ARG A 25 21.46 14.51 0.78
C ARG A 25 22.15 15.27 -0.35
N VAL A 26 21.41 15.73 -1.35
CA VAL A 26 21.93 16.62 -2.41
C VAL A 26 22.49 17.90 -1.79
N THR A 27 21.73 18.53 -0.90
CA THR A 27 22.17 19.74 -0.19
C THR A 27 23.42 19.47 0.66
N LYS A 28 23.51 18.35 1.36
CA LYS A 28 24.70 17.96 2.12
C LYS A 28 25.91 17.76 1.23
N MET A 29 25.73 17.06 0.11
CA MET A 29 26.78 16.83 -0.88
C MET A 29 27.29 18.14 -1.49
N SER A 30 26.41 19.10 -1.80
CA SER A 30 26.78 20.41 -2.34
C SER A 30 27.65 21.19 -1.36
N ASN A 31 27.41 21.06 -0.07
CA ASN A 31 28.19 21.70 1.01
C ASN A 31 29.47 20.90 1.39
N GLY A 32 29.74 19.78 0.69
CA GLY A 32 30.91 18.93 1.01
C GLY A 32 30.74 18.05 2.26
N ASP A 33 29.52 17.97 2.82
CA ASP A 33 29.24 17.14 3.97
C ASP A 33 28.93 15.68 3.52
N LEU A 34 29.88 14.78 3.82
CA LEU A 34 29.85 13.38 3.42
C LEU A 34 29.34 12.44 4.51
N GLN A 35 28.83 12.94 5.64
CA GLN A 35 28.41 12.10 6.78
C GLN A 35 27.33 11.07 6.40
N HIS A 36 26.47 11.39 5.41
CA HIS A 36 25.43 10.48 4.92
C HIS A 36 25.92 9.48 3.85
N PHE A 37 27.22 9.50 3.53
CA PHE A 37 27.86 8.67 2.52
C PHE A 37 29.08 7.94 3.09
N PRO A 38 28.90 7.03 4.05
CA PRO A 38 30.02 6.46 4.82
C PRO A 38 31.04 5.71 3.97
N LEU A 39 30.63 5.05 2.90
CA LEU A 39 31.54 4.39 1.99
C LEU A 39 32.36 5.39 1.20
N LEU A 40 31.75 6.45 0.72
CA LEU A 40 32.46 7.53 -0.01
C LEU A 40 33.43 8.26 0.92
N LEU A 41 33.00 8.58 2.14
CA LEU A 41 33.82 9.20 3.18
C LEU A 41 35.08 8.36 3.46
N LYS A 42 34.89 7.05 3.63
CA LYS A 42 36.00 6.11 3.88
C LYS A 42 36.98 6.02 2.71
N GLN A 43 36.48 5.94 1.47
CA GLN A 43 37.31 5.79 0.27
C GLN A 43 38.03 7.07 -0.12
N SER A 44 37.43 8.23 0.09
CA SER A 44 37.98 9.52 -0.30
C SER A 44 38.89 10.16 0.74
N GLY A 45 39.05 9.55 1.92
CA GLY A 45 39.77 10.16 3.03
C GLY A 45 39.15 11.45 3.56
N GLY A 46 37.83 11.64 3.34
CA GLY A 46 37.12 12.83 3.81
C GLY A 46 36.94 13.96 2.80
N ALA A 47 37.58 13.87 1.63
CA ALA A 47 37.47 14.90 0.60
C ALA A 47 37.10 14.29 -0.77
N VAL A 48 36.17 14.90 -1.45
CA VAL A 48 35.72 14.53 -2.80
C VAL A 48 35.96 15.71 -3.73
N SER A 49 36.54 15.44 -4.92
CA SER A 49 36.76 16.47 -5.91
C SER A 49 35.43 17.14 -6.33
N ALA A 50 35.54 18.43 -6.74
CA ALA A 50 34.36 19.17 -7.19
C ALA A 50 33.64 18.50 -8.37
N SER A 51 34.41 17.92 -9.30
CA SER A 51 33.87 17.21 -10.46
C SER A 51 33.04 15.97 -10.02
N LEU A 52 33.63 15.14 -9.15
CA LEU A 52 32.97 13.93 -8.68
C LEU A 52 31.70 14.26 -7.84
N ARG A 53 31.78 15.33 -7.04
CA ARG A 53 30.62 15.83 -6.28
C ARG A 53 29.48 16.25 -7.20
N THR A 54 29.79 17.00 -8.26
CA THR A 54 28.80 17.41 -9.27
C THR A 54 28.15 16.19 -9.93
N GLU A 55 28.93 15.17 -10.24
CA GLU A 55 28.42 13.94 -10.84
C GLU A 55 27.48 13.18 -9.88
N PHE A 56 27.81 13.04 -8.61
CA PHE A 56 26.91 12.45 -7.61
C PHE A 56 25.61 13.24 -7.45
N MET A 57 25.69 14.57 -7.39
CA MET A 57 24.49 15.41 -7.32
C MET A 57 23.62 15.25 -8.56
N ARG A 58 24.22 15.19 -9.74
CA ARG A 58 23.51 14.94 -11.00
C ARG A 58 22.75 13.62 -10.95
N HIS A 59 23.38 12.53 -10.52
CA HIS A 59 22.72 11.23 -10.40
C HIS A 59 21.57 11.23 -9.38
N MET A 60 21.76 11.87 -8.21
CA MET A 60 20.69 11.98 -7.21
C MET A 60 19.49 12.80 -7.72
N ASN A 61 19.74 13.88 -8.45
CA ASN A 61 18.69 14.68 -9.05
C ASN A 61 17.95 13.91 -10.15
N LEU A 62 18.67 13.21 -11.04
CA LEU A 62 18.04 12.35 -12.05
C LEU A 62 17.16 11.27 -11.42
N LEU A 63 17.62 10.63 -10.33
CA LEU A 63 16.81 9.65 -9.60
C LEU A 63 15.54 10.28 -9.01
N ARG A 64 15.66 11.47 -8.44
CA ARG A 64 14.50 12.22 -7.92
C ARG A 64 13.49 12.50 -9.04
N ASP A 65 13.94 13.06 -10.14
CA ASP A 65 13.11 13.49 -11.26
C ASP A 65 12.40 12.27 -11.92
N GLU A 66 13.11 11.15 -12.06
CA GLU A 66 12.55 9.90 -12.55
C GLU A 66 11.46 9.34 -11.64
N ILE A 67 11.68 9.37 -10.33
CA ILE A 67 10.67 8.93 -9.36
C ILE A 67 9.46 9.85 -9.39
N GLN A 68 9.66 11.16 -9.36
CA GLN A 68 8.56 12.12 -9.42
C GLN A 68 7.74 11.98 -10.71
N SER A 69 8.39 11.78 -11.84
CA SER A 69 7.71 11.55 -13.13
C SER A 69 6.87 10.27 -13.12
N ARG A 70 7.41 9.17 -12.59
CA ARG A 70 6.70 7.87 -12.54
C ARG A 70 5.49 7.87 -11.63
N PHE A 71 5.49 8.70 -10.61
CA PHE A 71 4.44 8.71 -9.59
C PHE A 71 3.63 10.02 -9.57
N ALA A 72 3.72 10.83 -10.63
CA ALA A 72 3.02 12.12 -10.73
C ALA A 72 1.50 11.98 -10.55
N ASP A 73 0.88 10.96 -11.15
CA ASP A 73 -0.56 10.75 -11.08
C ASP A 73 -1.04 10.28 -9.70
N MET A 74 -0.12 9.73 -8.89
CA MET A 74 -0.46 9.22 -7.55
C MET A 74 -0.86 10.33 -6.60
N ASP A 75 -0.25 11.51 -6.70
CA ASP A 75 -0.58 12.66 -5.85
C ASP A 75 -2.00 13.15 -6.08
N GLN A 76 -2.40 13.29 -7.34
CA GLN A 76 -3.76 13.68 -7.70
C GLN A 76 -4.77 12.63 -7.25
N TYR A 77 -4.46 11.36 -7.48
CA TYR A 77 -5.31 10.25 -7.05
C TYR A 77 -5.54 10.24 -5.54
N LEU A 78 -4.46 10.33 -4.75
CA LEU A 78 -4.55 10.26 -3.30
C LEU A 78 -5.11 11.51 -2.65
N SER A 79 -4.94 12.68 -3.27
CA SER A 79 -5.61 13.90 -2.80
C SER A 79 -7.12 13.78 -2.89
N ARG A 80 -7.64 13.22 -3.98
CA ARG A 80 -9.07 12.96 -4.17
C ARG A 80 -9.62 11.92 -3.18
N GLU A 81 -8.81 10.94 -2.79
CA GLU A 81 -9.22 9.86 -1.87
C GLU A 81 -8.80 10.14 -0.41
N SER A 82 -8.35 11.37 -0.09
CA SER A 82 -7.84 11.74 1.25
C SER A 82 -8.87 11.58 2.36
N TRP A 83 -10.15 11.74 2.05
CA TRP A 83 -11.28 11.52 2.97
C TRP A 83 -11.31 10.10 3.58
N VAL A 84 -10.73 9.12 2.89
CA VAL A 84 -10.64 7.74 3.40
C VAL A 84 -9.77 7.65 4.65
N LEU A 85 -8.73 8.49 4.73
CA LEU A 85 -7.80 8.51 5.88
C LEU A 85 -8.42 9.11 7.13
N ASP A 86 -9.22 10.16 6.97
CA ASP A 86 -9.97 10.78 8.07
C ASP A 86 -11.26 11.42 7.55
N PRO A 87 -12.37 10.67 7.54
CA PRO A 87 -13.66 11.17 7.09
C PRO A 87 -14.23 12.25 8.01
N TYR A 88 -13.72 12.38 9.25
CA TYR A 88 -14.24 13.31 10.26
C TYR A 88 -13.69 14.73 10.16
N VAL A 89 -12.63 14.94 9.35
CA VAL A 89 -12.08 16.27 9.04
C VAL A 89 -12.33 16.68 7.58
N SER A 90 -12.78 15.75 6.74
CA SER A 90 -13.10 16.00 5.35
C SER A 90 -14.41 16.77 5.20
N THR A 91 -14.55 17.54 4.13
CA THR A 91 -15.82 18.20 3.80
C THR A 91 -16.60 17.37 2.78
N PRO A 92 -17.93 17.50 2.68
CA PRO A 92 -18.70 16.79 1.64
C PRO A 92 -18.21 17.09 0.22
N LYS A 93 -17.59 18.25 -0.03
CA LYS A 93 -17.01 18.60 -1.33
C LYS A 93 -15.75 17.82 -1.69
N ASP A 94 -15.09 17.22 -0.69
CA ASP A 94 -13.90 16.39 -0.91
C ASP A 94 -14.25 14.99 -1.42
N VAL A 95 -15.55 14.64 -1.40
CA VAL A 95 -16.05 13.34 -1.84
C VAL A 95 -16.79 13.51 -3.16
N GLU A 96 -16.11 13.19 -4.26
CA GLU A 96 -16.62 13.37 -5.64
C GLU A 96 -17.55 12.24 -6.10
N TYR A 97 -18.25 11.56 -5.19
CA TYR A 97 -19.12 10.43 -5.52
C TYR A 97 -20.58 10.75 -5.23
N ILE A 98 -21.44 10.60 -6.24
CA ILE A 98 -22.87 10.89 -6.14
C ILE A 98 -23.50 10.11 -4.97
N GLY A 99 -24.17 10.83 -4.08
CA GLY A 99 -24.87 10.25 -2.93
C GLY A 99 -23.99 9.90 -1.74
N CYS A 100 -22.71 10.26 -1.78
CA CYS A 100 -21.79 10.05 -0.66
C CYS A 100 -21.71 11.23 0.30
N GLU A 101 -22.18 12.39 -0.11
CA GLU A 101 -22.15 13.62 0.70
C GLU A 101 -23.04 13.47 1.94
N ASP A 102 -24.24 12.94 1.78
CA ASP A 102 -25.19 12.70 2.88
C ASP A 102 -24.66 11.61 3.83
N GLU A 103 -24.14 10.50 3.26
CA GLU A 103 -23.50 9.46 4.08
C GLU A 103 -22.31 9.99 4.89
N LEU A 104 -21.54 10.95 4.34
CA LEU A 104 -20.43 11.57 5.07
C LEU A 104 -20.94 12.44 6.22
N CYS A 105 -21.99 13.23 5.98
CA CYS A 105 -22.61 14.05 7.03
C CYS A 105 -23.14 13.18 8.18
N ASP A 106 -23.86 12.12 7.86
CA ASP A 106 -24.41 11.17 8.85
C ASP A 106 -23.27 10.49 9.64
N LEU A 107 -22.22 10.05 8.94
CA LEU A 107 -21.05 9.45 9.56
C LEU A 107 -20.34 10.42 10.52
N GLN A 108 -20.19 11.69 10.14
CA GLN A 108 -19.56 12.71 10.96
C GLN A 108 -20.35 13.03 12.23
N ALA A 109 -21.69 12.90 12.18
CA ALA A 109 -22.58 13.07 13.33
C ALA A 109 -22.54 11.88 14.29
N ASP A 110 -22.11 10.69 13.83
CA ASP A 110 -22.04 9.48 14.65
C ASP A 110 -20.79 9.45 15.56
N SER A 111 -20.96 9.88 16.79
CA SER A 111 -19.90 9.91 17.80
C SER A 111 -19.34 8.51 18.15
N VAL A 112 -20.15 7.45 18.05
CA VAL A 112 -19.74 6.07 18.33
C VAL A 112 -18.79 5.58 17.22
N SER A 113 -19.13 5.86 15.97
CA SER A 113 -18.30 5.53 14.80
C SER A 113 -17.00 6.33 14.82
N LYS A 114 -17.05 7.61 15.21
CA LYS A 114 -15.86 8.45 15.36
C LYS A 114 -14.88 7.88 16.39
N ARG A 115 -15.39 7.47 17.55
CA ARG A 115 -14.57 6.83 18.60
C ARG A 115 -13.94 5.53 18.11
N TYR A 116 -14.71 4.68 17.45
CA TYR A 116 -14.19 3.44 16.88
C TYR A 116 -13.09 3.70 15.85
N PHE A 117 -13.26 4.71 14.99
CA PHE A 117 -12.26 5.15 14.00
C PHE A 117 -10.96 5.56 14.69
N GLN A 118 -11.04 6.40 15.72
CA GLN A 118 -9.86 6.86 16.48
C GLN A 118 -9.11 5.71 17.17
N GLU A 119 -9.84 4.72 17.70
CA GLU A 119 -9.24 3.58 18.39
C GLU A 119 -8.64 2.54 17.43
N LYS A 120 -9.26 2.28 16.29
CA LYS A 120 -8.91 1.17 15.40
C LYS A 120 -8.21 1.60 14.11
N GLY A 121 -8.26 2.88 13.76
CA GLY A 121 -7.72 3.45 12.54
C GLY A 121 -8.58 3.18 11.30
N PHE A 122 -8.29 3.91 10.23
CA PHE A 122 -9.12 3.94 9.03
C PHE A 122 -9.35 2.57 8.39
N LYS A 123 -8.29 1.76 8.27
CA LYS A 123 -8.37 0.46 7.60
C LYS A 123 -9.35 -0.49 8.29
N LYS A 124 -9.20 -0.66 9.61
CA LYS A 124 -10.09 -1.51 10.38
C LYS A 124 -11.51 -0.95 10.45
N PHE A 125 -11.64 0.37 10.50
CA PHE A 125 -12.94 1.04 10.48
C PHE A 125 -13.71 0.71 9.20
N TRP A 126 -13.15 0.99 8.03
CA TRP A 126 -13.83 0.77 6.76
C TRP A 126 -14.17 -0.69 6.50
N ILE A 127 -13.31 -1.63 6.90
CA ILE A 127 -13.55 -3.07 6.71
C ILE A 127 -14.62 -3.59 7.67
N ALA A 128 -14.55 -3.24 8.96
CA ALA A 128 -15.38 -3.89 9.99
C ALA A 128 -16.69 -3.14 10.29
N LYS A 129 -16.70 -1.81 10.22
CA LYS A 129 -17.83 -0.98 10.63
C LYS A 129 -18.38 -0.11 9.51
N GLY A 130 -17.54 0.38 8.61
CA GLY A 130 -17.92 1.33 7.57
C GLY A 130 -19.10 0.88 6.74
N HIS A 131 -19.17 -0.39 6.35
CA HIS A 131 -20.28 -0.94 5.56
C HIS A 131 -21.64 -0.90 6.27
N ALA A 132 -21.67 -0.86 7.60
CA ALA A 132 -22.91 -0.78 8.36
C ALA A 132 -23.41 0.65 8.55
N VAL A 133 -22.50 1.64 8.55
CA VAL A 133 -22.83 3.04 8.87
C VAL A 133 -22.79 3.97 7.65
N ALA A 134 -21.96 3.66 6.65
CA ALA A 134 -21.80 4.43 5.43
C ALA A 134 -21.41 3.47 4.27
N PRO A 135 -22.37 2.69 3.75
CA PRO A 135 -22.09 1.57 2.85
C PRO A 135 -21.47 2.00 1.52
N THR A 136 -21.88 3.14 0.96
CA THR A 136 -21.36 3.63 -0.32
C THR A 136 -19.93 4.15 -0.14
N LEU A 137 -19.68 4.95 0.89
CA LEU A 137 -18.34 5.41 1.26
C LEU A 137 -17.41 4.23 1.55
N ALA A 138 -17.86 3.25 2.32
CA ALA A 138 -17.07 2.06 2.64
C ALA A 138 -16.71 1.24 1.41
N LYS A 139 -17.63 1.10 0.44
CA LYS A 139 -17.35 0.46 -0.84
C LYS A 139 -16.24 1.19 -1.61
N HIS A 140 -16.31 2.51 -1.69
CA HIS A 140 -15.28 3.32 -2.37
C HIS A 140 -13.95 3.27 -1.61
N ALA A 141 -13.94 3.46 -0.30
CA ALA A 141 -12.74 3.37 0.54
C ALA A 141 -12.04 2.01 0.38
N THR A 142 -12.82 0.93 0.41
CA THR A 142 -12.29 -0.42 0.30
C THR A 142 -11.75 -0.69 -1.11
N SER A 143 -12.52 -0.42 -2.16
CA SER A 143 -12.15 -0.76 -3.52
C SER A 143 -11.02 0.11 -4.10
N ARG A 144 -10.93 1.37 -3.68
CA ARG A 144 -9.98 2.34 -4.25
C ARG A 144 -8.72 2.50 -3.43
N VAL A 145 -8.79 2.42 -2.11
CA VAL A 145 -7.63 2.72 -1.25
C VAL A 145 -7.10 1.48 -0.53
N ILE A 146 -7.99 0.63 0.00
CA ILE A 146 -7.58 -0.47 0.87
C ILE A 146 -7.18 -1.71 0.07
N LEU A 147 -7.97 -2.09 -0.96
CA LEU A 147 -7.73 -3.27 -1.77
C LEU A 147 -6.65 -3.13 -2.86
N PRO A 148 -6.43 -1.95 -3.49
CA PRO A 148 -5.43 -1.85 -4.54
C PRO A 148 -4.04 -2.29 -4.04
N PHE A 149 -3.39 -3.13 -4.83
CA PHE A 149 -2.02 -3.56 -4.53
C PHE A 149 -1.06 -2.39 -4.70
N SER A 150 -0.42 -2.01 -3.61
CA SER A 150 0.61 -0.99 -3.61
C SER A 150 2.02 -1.56 -3.84
N THR A 151 2.17 -2.90 -3.78
CA THR A 151 3.45 -3.60 -3.95
C THR A 151 3.27 -4.96 -4.62
N THR A 152 4.36 -5.51 -5.16
CA THR A 152 4.40 -6.87 -5.73
C THR A 152 4.44 -7.97 -4.66
N TYR A 153 4.42 -7.62 -3.36
CA TYR A 153 4.59 -8.57 -2.26
C TYR A 153 3.64 -9.78 -2.35
N LEU A 154 2.35 -9.54 -2.59
CA LEU A 154 1.38 -10.64 -2.70
C LEU A 154 1.62 -11.48 -3.95
N SER A 155 2.04 -10.87 -5.06
CA SER A 155 2.43 -11.58 -6.28
C SER A 155 3.67 -12.42 -6.04
N GLU A 156 4.68 -11.91 -5.36
CA GLU A 156 5.91 -12.64 -5.01
C GLU A 156 5.61 -13.81 -4.07
N ALA A 157 4.76 -13.60 -3.05
CA ALA A 157 4.31 -14.65 -2.16
C ALA A 157 3.53 -15.74 -2.92
N ALA A 158 2.68 -15.33 -3.86
CA ALA A 158 1.94 -16.23 -4.74
C ALA A 158 2.87 -17.03 -5.64
N PHE A 159 3.86 -16.41 -6.27
CA PHE A 159 4.85 -17.12 -7.08
C PHE A 159 5.69 -18.10 -6.24
N SER A 160 6.08 -17.73 -5.04
CA SER A 160 6.80 -18.62 -4.13
C SER A 160 5.96 -19.85 -3.75
N ALA A 161 4.67 -19.67 -3.44
CA ALA A 161 3.73 -20.76 -3.19
C ALA A 161 3.57 -21.65 -4.42
N LEU A 162 3.43 -21.06 -5.61
CA LEU A 162 3.32 -21.77 -6.88
C LEU A 162 4.56 -22.63 -7.15
N LEU A 163 5.76 -22.12 -6.94
CA LEU A 163 7.00 -22.88 -7.11
C LEU A 163 7.10 -24.05 -6.14
N THR A 164 6.57 -23.92 -4.94
CA THR A 164 6.53 -25.00 -3.93
C THR A 164 5.56 -26.10 -4.34
N ILE A 165 4.39 -25.75 -4.89
CA ILE A 165 3.38 -26.71 -5.35
C ILE A 165 3.80 -27.34 -6.68
N LYS A 166 4.32 -26.53 -7.61
CA LYS A 166 4.69 -26.93 -8.97
C LYS A 166 6.19 -27.25 -9.02
N THR A 167 6.53 -28.51 -8.78
CA THR A 167 7.90 -29.01 -8.93
C THR A 167 8.17 -29.49 -10.36
N LYS A 168 9.45 -29.75 -10.70
CA LYS A 168 9.83 -30.30 -12.01
C LYS A 168 9.06 -31.60 -12.35
N VAL A 169 8.71 -32.40 -11.35
CA VAL A 169 7.97 -33.65 -11.50
C VAL A 169 6.46 -33.43 -11.64
N ARG A 170 5.95 -32.34 -11.02
CA ARG A 170 4.52 -31.99 -11.00
C ARG A 170 4.18 -30.81 -11.90
N ASN A 171 4.93 -30.57 -12.96
CA ASN A 171 4.74 -29.41 -13.83
C ASN A 171 3.43 -29.42 -14.64
N ARG A 172 2.81 -30.61 -14.84
CA ARG A 172 1.53 -30.77 -15.54
C ARG A 172 0.30 -30.81 -14.63
N LEU A 173 0.49 -30.68 -13.30
CA LEU A 173 -0.61 -30.67 -12.35
C LEU A 173 -1.43 -29.38 -12.52
N ASP A 174 -2.75 -29.51 -12.54
CA ASP A 174 -3.63 -28.35 -12.35
C ASP A 174 -3.57 -27.92 -10.89
N VAL A 175 -2.84 -26.84 -10.65
CA VAL A 175 -2.57 -26.33 -9.30
C VAL A 175 -3.59 -25.28 -8.85
N HIS A 176 -4.64 -25.02 -9.64
CA HIS A 176 -5.54 -23.92 -9.39
C HIS A 176 -6.22 -24.02 -8.01
N GLN A 177 -6.64 -25.21 -7.62
CA GLN A 177 -7.29 -25.45 -6.32
C GLN A 177 -6.27 -25.35 -5.17
N ASP A 178 -5.12 -26.03 -5.30
CA ASP A 178 -4.07 -26.03 -4.30
C ASP A 178 -3.48 -24.63 -4.10
N PHE A 179 -3.34 -23.88 -5.20
CA PHE A 179 -2.85 -22.51 -5.18
C PHE A 179 -3.82 -21.56 -4.45
N ARG A 180 -5.13 -21.70 -4.66
CA ARG A 180 -6.15 -20.94 -3.94
C ARG A 180 -6.15 -21.22 -2.44
N LEU A 181 -5.76 -22.41 -2.00
CA LEU A 181 -5.66 -22.79 -0.59
C LEU A 181 -4.33 -22.33 0.03
N ALA A 182 -3.26 -22.25 -0.75
CA ALA A 182 -1.93 -21.91 -0.25
C ALA A 182 -1.71 -20.40 -0.01
N ILE A 183 -2.42 -19.53 -0.76
CA ILE A 183 -2.23 -18.07 -0.68
C ILE A 183 -3.00 -17.42 0.48
N PRO A 184 -4.28 -17.74 0.75
CA PRO A 184 -5.02 -17.08 1.82
C PRO A 184 -4.50 -17.48 3.20
N THR A 185 -4.33 -16.49 4.07
CA THR A 185 -4.14 -16.69 5.52
C THR A 185 -5.43 -17.10 6.22
N ILE A 186 -6.56 -17.08 5.51
CA ILE A 186 -7.88 -17.47 6.01
C ILE A 186 -7.98 -18.99 5.93
N LYS A 187 -8.07 -19.66 7.08
CA LYS A 187 -8.38 -21.09 7.11
C LYS A 187 -9.81 -21.31 6.66
N PRO A 188 -10.06 -22.07 5.57
CA PRO A 188 -11.41 -22.37 5.16
C PRO A 188 -12.13 -23.18 6.24
N ASP A 189 -13.36 -22.83 6.54
CA ASP A 189 -14.23 -23.64 7.43
C ASP A 189 -14.75 -24.87 6.64
N ILE A 190 -13.89 -25.88 6.59
CA ILE A 190 -14.16 -27.13 5.86
C ILE A 190 -15.39 -27.83 6.43
N ALA A 191 -15.63 -27.75 7.75
CA ALA A 191 -16.77 -28.38 8.39
C ALA A 191 -18.11 -27.77 7.91
N SER A 192 -18.15 -26.43 7.79
CA SER A 192 -19.34 -25.74 7.24
C SER A 192 -19.52 -26.02 5.76
N LEU A 193 -18.45 -26.06 4.97
CA LEU A 193 -18.50 -26.35 3.54
C LEU A 193 -18.99 -27.78 3.27
N VAL A 194 -18.47 -28.78 4.00
CA VAL A 194 -18.88 -30.20 3.86
C VAL A 194 -20.32 -30.42 4.29
N LYS A 195 -20.80 -29.71 5.31
CA LYS A 195 -22.19 -29.82 5.79
C LYS A 195 -23.22 -29.39 4.73
N ASN A 196 -22.82 -28.52 3.81
CA ASN A 196 -23.67 -28.01 2.71
C ASN A 196 -23.49 -28.77 1.40
N MET A 197 -22.57 -29.74 1.32
CA MET A 197 -22.43 -30.61 0.17
C MET A 197 -23.32 -31.85 0.34
N GLN A 198 -24.24 -32.08 -0.61
CA GLN A 198 -24.95 -33.35 -0.68
C GLN A 198 -23.92 -34.49 -0.91
N ALA A 199 -23.99 -35.51 -0.07
CA ALA A 199 -23.23 -36.73 -0.28
C ALA A 199 -23.61 -37.30 -1.65
N GLN A 200 -22.64 -37.42 -2.57
CA GLN A 200 -22.85 -38.17 -3.79
C GLN A 200 -23.13 -39.61 -3.41
N GLY A 201 -24.34 -40.10 -3.78
CA GLY A 201 -24.67 -41.52 -3.63
C GLY A 201 -23.66 -42.36 -4.40
N THR A 202 -23.06 -43.31 -3.71
CA THR A 202 -22.26 -44.37 -4.33
C THR A 202 -23.16 -45.20 -5.27
N HIS A 203 -22.86 -45.18 -6.56
CA HIS A 203 -23.38 -46.11 -7.53
C HIS A 203 -22.53 -47.34 -7.55
#